data_4fd3c8c726890be2fe2a933d5dba7184
#
_entry.id   4fd3c8c726890be2fe2a933d5dba7184
#
_cell.length_a   1.000
_cell.length_b   1.000
_cell.length_c   1.000
_cell.angle_alpha   90.00
_cell.angle_beta   90.00
_cell.angle_gamma   90.00
#
_symmetry.space_group_name_H-M   'P 1'
#
loop_
_entity.id
_entity.type
_entity.pdbx_description
1 polymer ?
#
loop_
_entity_poly.entity_id
_entity_poly.type
_entity_poly.pdbx_seq_one_letter_code
_entity_poly.pdbx_strand_id
1 'polypeptide(L)'
;MLYPVDDDNGRRGYVDAEGGLVVPMVYFPDGIMGYFHEGRALVCSPDNFRYGYIDLMGNLVISMQYRRAKDFDGDRAWVMDENERWGVIDSSGACITDFIFLEPEVFRMDSGRWICSPRDPDTGLFGVMDREGVVLLPFVFHHSVTFHEGLAPLQTDGLFGYVDISGNFLIDPAFPFAGPFSEGIAGVRFSRPTVWRDDPYSPRLALPRLAMAAPEPPSPSPRFIDRTGSTVFEHGFASVLPFCYGLAIVEAEDTGRLGFIDRTGTAVIQPRFKEVVHGGFFGSGVAFVLEKKRYELINRAGDRIERQGYSRVYYVTSFDDTLFCVYDQGLWGFVNSHGDWEIEPRFEDGTRFHHGLAEVSENLNGRLCRGYVNRSGEYVYRKAF
;
A
#
# COMPACT_ATOMS: atom_id res chain seq x y z
N MET A 1 -8.94 -11.84 17.14
CA MET A 1 -8.92 -11.60 15.67
C MET A 1 -9.53 -12.80 15.00
N LEU A 2 -10.31 -12.59 13.92
CA LEU A 2 -10.87 -13.67 13.13
C LEU A 2 -10.24 -13.71 11.74
N TYR A 3 -10.12 -14.92 11.18
CA TYR A 3 -9.46 -15.19 9.91
C TYR A 3 -10.45 -15.80 8.93
N PRO A 4 -10.53 -15.31 7.69
CA PRO A 4 -11.47 -15.81 6.69
C PRO A 4 -11.11 -17.23 6.25
N VAL A 5 -12.13 -18.10 6.15
CA VAL A 5 -12.01 -19.46 5.64
C VAL A 5 -13.17 -19.77 4.69
N ASP A 6 -12.88 -20.53 3.63
CA ASP A 6 -13.87 -20.85 2.61
C ASP A 6 -14.22 -22.36 2.64
N ASP A 7 -15.48 -22.72 2.41
CA ASP A 7 -15.92 -24.09 2.28
C ASP A 7 -15.78 -24.63 0.82
N ASP A 8 -16.15 -25.89 0.58
CA ASP A 8 -16.08 -26.51 -0.76
C ASP A 8 -17.07 -25.92 -1.76
N ASN A 9 -18.08 -25.21 -1.29
CA ASN A 9 -19.07 -24.53 -2.10
C ASN A 9 -18.66 -23.07 -2.39
N GLY A 10 -17.46 -22.67 -1.95
CA GLY A 10 -16.98 -21.30 -2.06
C GLY A 10 -17.72 -20.33 -1.14
N ARG A 11 -18.21 -20.80 0.03
CA ARG A 11 -18.82 -19.92 1.04
C ARG A 11 -17.79 -19.56 2.08
N ARG A 12 -17.75 -18.29 2.46
CA ARG A 12 -16.83 -17.74 3.46
C ARG A 12 -17.45 -17.73 4.86
N GLY A 13 -16.66 -18.12 5.83
CA GLY A 13 -16.86 -17.96 7.26
C GLY A 13 -15.57 -17.49 7.93
N TYR A 14 -15.51 -17.56 9.25
CA TYR A 14 -14.33 -17.09 9.98
C TYR A 14 -14.00 -18.01 11.15
N VAL A 15 -12.70 -18.23 11.34
CA VAL A 15 -12.12 -18.96 12.47
C VAL A 15 -11.38 -18.00 13.40
N ASP A 16 -11.27 -18.34 14.68
CA ASP A 16 -10.42 -17.65 15.64
C ASP A 16 -8.94 -18.05 15.50
N ALA A 17 -8.10 -17.52 16.39
CA ALA A 17 -6.67 -17.81 16.40
C ALA A 17 -6.33 -19.23 16.87
N GLU A 18 -7.27 -19.96 17.44
CA GLU A 18 -7.20 -21.36 17.86
C GLU A 18 -7.79 -22.32 16.80
N GLY A 19 -8.32 -21.79 15.69
CA GLY A 19 -8.92 -22.55 14.59
C GLY A 19 -10.39 -22.91 14.80
N GLY A 20 -11.02 -22.40 15.85
CA GLY A 20 -12.44 -22.57 16.12
C GLY A 20 -13.31 -21.77 15.14
N LEU A 21 -14.33 -22.41 14.53
CA LEU A 21 -15.27 -21.72 13.66
C LEU A 21 -16.18 -20.79 14.48
N VAL A 22 -16.01 -19.48 14.33
CA VAL A 22 -16.80 -18.45 15.01
C VAL A 22 -17.96 -17.98 14.14
N VAL A 23 -17.69 -17.71 12.86
CA VAL A 23 -18.70 -17.26 11.90
C VAL A 23 -18.96 -18.37 10.89
N PRO A 24 -20.20 -18.87 10.74
CA PRO A 24 -20.53 -19.91 9.77
C PRO A 24 -20.17 -19.52 8.33
N MET A 25 -19.91 -20.52 7.48
CA MET A 25 -19.56 -20.32 6.06
C MET A 25 -20.82 -20.04 5.23
N VAL A 26 -21.32 -18.81 5.31
CA VAL A 26 -22.59 -18.38 4.70
C VAL A 26 -22.45 -17.22 3.73
N TYR A 27 -21.30 -16.54 3.71
CA TYR A 27 -21.07 -15.35 2.89
C TYR A 27 -20.43 -15.70 1.55
N PHE A 28 -20.60 -14.82 0.55
CA PHE A 28 -19.94 -14.96 -0.74
C PHE A 28 -18.51 -14.37 -0.67
N PRO A 29 -17.45 -15.11 -1.10
CA PRO A 29 -16.09 -14.62 -1.14
C PRO A 29 -15.88 -13.74 -2.37
N ASP A 30 -16.02 -12.45 -2.25
CA ASP A 30 -15.89 -11.51 -3.37
C ASP A 30 -14.44 -11.04 -3.58
N GLY A 31 -13.46 -11.95 -3.62
CA GLY A 31 -12.08 -11.61 -3.97
C GLY A 31 -11.37 -10.60 -3.04
N ILE A 32 -12.12 -9.84 -2.25
CA ILE A 32 -11.64 -8.98 -1.18
C ILE A 32 -11.27 -9.88 -0.01
N MET A 33 -10.15 -9.65 0.61
CA MET A 33 -9.60 -10.57 1.62
C MET A 33 -10.49 -10.77 2.85
N GLY A 34 -11.49 -9.91 3.10
CA GLY A 34 -12.48 -10.08 4.17
C GLY A 34 -11.90 -10.09 5.59
N TYR A 35 -10.73 -9.49 5.80
CA TYR A 35 -10.16 -9.35 7.13
C TYR A 35 -10.94 -8.33 7.95
N PHE A 36 -10.85 -8.47 9.27
CA PHE A 36 -11.43 -7.50 10.18
C PHE A 36 -10.57 -6.23 10.24
N HIS A 37 -11.21 -5.10 9.97
CA HIS A 37 -10.67 -3.76 10.13
C HIS A 37 -11.51 -3.01 11.17
N GLU A 38 -10.87 -2.48 12.20
CA GLU A 38 -11.56 -1.75 13.31
C GLU A 38 -12.75 -2.52 13.91
N GLY A 39 -12.59 -3.86 14.03
CA GLY A 39 -13.63 -4.73 14.59
C GLY A 39 -14.81 -5.01 13.65
N ARG A 40 -14.71 -4.66 12.38
CA ARG A 40 -15.70 -4.93 11.33
C ARG A 40 -15.07 -5.71 10.19
N ALA A 41 -15.81 -6.67 9.63
CA ALA A 41 -15.46 -7.31 8.37
C ALA A 41 -16.54 -7.07 7.33
N LEU A 42 -16.10 -6.74 6.13
CA LEU A 42 -16.95 -6.61 4.96
C LEU A 42 -17.44 -8.01 4.54
N VAL A 43 -18.74 -8.17 4.36
CA VAL A 43 -19.36 -9.41 3.91
C VAL A 43 -20.30 -9.17 2.75
N CYS A 44 -20.43 -10.18 1.88
CA CYS A 44 -21.29 -10.14 0.71
C CYS A 44 -22.35 -11.23 0.79
N SER A 45 -23.60 -10.88 0.49
CA SER A 45 -24.70 -11.83 0.39
C SER A 45 -24.55 -12.72 -0.84
N PRO A 46 -24.67 -14.04 -0.71
CA PRO A 46 -24.66 -14.95 -1.85
C PRO A 46 -25.90 -14.85 -2.73
N ASP A 47 -27.00 -14.31 -2.22
CA ASP A 47 -28.29 -14.31 -2.91
C ASP A 47 -28.48 -13.13 -3.84
N ASN A 48 -27.98 -11.95 -3.43
CA ASN A 48 -28.19 -10.69 -4.17
C ASN A 48 -26.92 -9.86 -4.40
N PHE A 49 -25.74 -10.39 -3.96
CA PHE A 49 -24.45 -9.73 -4.09
C PHE A 49 -24.43 -8.33 -3.47
N ARG A 50 -25.13 -8.17 -2.33
CA ARG A 50 -25.10 -6.93 -1.54
C ARG A 50 -24.11 -7.05 -0.41
N TYR A 51 -23.50 -5.92 -0.10
CA TYR A 51 -22.47 -5.79 0.94
C TYR A 51 -23.05 -5.22 2.21
N GLY A 52 -22.56 -5.72 3.32
CA GLY A 52 -22.81 -5.28 4.68
C GLY A 52 -21.62 -5.59 5.57
N TYR A 53 -21.76 -5.42 6.87
CA TYR A 53 -20.66 -5.63 7.79
C TYR A 53 -21.08 -6.45 8.99
N ILE A 54 -20.17 -7.32 9.43
CA ILE A 54 -20.30 -8.11 10.66
C ILE A 54 -19.33 -7.63 11.73
N ASP A 55 -19.66 -7.90 12.99
CA ASP A 55 -18.75 -7.71 14.13
C ASP A 55 -17.90 -8.98 14.39
N LEU A 56 -17.01 -8.90 15.40
CA LEU A 56 -16.14 -10.00 15.80
C LEU A 56 -16.90 -11.24 16.37
N MET A 57 -18.19 -11.13 16.64
CA MET A 57 -19.04 -12.25 17.03
C MET A 57 -19.79 -12.85 15.83
N GLY A 58 -19.64 -12.26 14.64
CA GLY A 58 -20.35 -12.67 13.43
C GLY A 58 -21.76 -12.11 13.30
N ASN A 59 -22.16 -11.17 14.16
CA ASN A 59 -23.47 -10.54 14.04
C ASN A 59 -23.44 -9.53 12.89
N LEU A 60 -24.47 -9.54 12.05
CA LEU A 60 -24.66 -8.53 11.01
C LEU A 60 -25.02 -7.19 11.66
N VAL A 61 -24.07 -6.27 11.71
CA VAL A 61 -24.25 -4.95 12.36
C VAL A 61 -24.64 -3.85 11.39
N ILE A 62 -24.30 -4.02 10.12
CA ILE A 62 -24.77 -3.15 9.02
C ILE A 62 -25.33 -4.07 7.94
N SER A 63 -26.62 -3.90 7.63
CA SER A 63 -27.36 -4.78 6.72
C SER A 63 -26.74 -4.82 5.32
N MET A 64 -26.87 -5.96 4.65
CA MET A 64 -26.36 -6.18 3.28
C MET A 64 -27.26 -5.48 2.27
N GLN A 65 -27.03 -4.17 2.08
CA GLN A 65 -27.86 -3.30 1.23
C GLN A 65 -27.05 -2.55 0.16
N TYR A 66 -25.73 -2.49 0.27
CA TYR A 66 -24.89 -1.71 -0.63
C TYR A 66 -24.47 -2.49 -1.87
N ARG A 67 -24.39 -1.85 -3.05
CA ARG A 67 -23.89 -2.47 -4.28
C ARG A 67 -22.40 -2.78 -4.23
N ARG A 68 -21.63 -1.90 -3.57
CA ARG A 68 -20.21 -2.07 -3.25
C ARG A 68 -19.93 -1.44 -1.91
N ALA A 69 -18.84 -1.87 -1.30
CA ALA A 69 -18.35 -1.29 -0.06
C ALA A 69 -16.83 -1.49 0.05
N LYS A 70 -16.19 -0.66 0.86
CA LYS A 70 -14.77 -0.79 1.24
C LYS A 70 -14.68 -1.13 2.72
N ASP A 71 -13.53 -1.66 3.14
CA ASP A 71 -13.27 -1.89 4.55
C ASP A 71 -13.35 -0.59 5.35
N PHE A 72 -13.61 -0.71 6.64
CA PHE A 72 -13.53 0.43 7.55
C PHE A 72 -12.08 0.92 7.66
N ASP A 73 -11.90 2.22 7.58
CA ASP A 73 -10.67 2.93 7.91
C ASP A 73 -10.95 3.92 9.04
N GLY A 74 -10.44 3.62 10.24
CA GLY A 74 -10.91 4.23 11.45
C GLY A 74 -12.36 3.83 11.74
N ASP A 75 -13.24 4.81 11.93
CA ASP A 75 -14.67 4.60 12.17
C ASP A 75 -15.54 4.93 10.94
N ARG A 76 -14.96 4.96 9.74
CA ARG A 76 -15.64 5.31 8.48
C ARG A 76 -15.44 4.25 7.42
N ALA A 77 -16.48 4.07 6.58
CA ALA A 77 -16.40 3.22 5.39
C ALA A 77 -17.07 3.89 4.20
N TRP A 78 -16.51 3.68 3.02
CA TRP A 78 -17.14 4.06 1.76
C TRP A 78 -18.06 2.95 1.30
N VAL A 79 -19.29 3.32 0.94
CA VAL A 79 -20.32 2.40 0.45
C VAL A 79 -21.01 2.99 -0.78
N MET A 80 -21.44 2.13 -1.70
CA MET A 80 -22.10 2.51 -2.94
C MET A 80 -23.58 2.14 -2.89
N ASP A 81 -24.44 3.07 -3.26
CA ASP A 81 -25.89 2.88 -3.36
C ASP A 81 -26.33 2.20 -4.68
N GLU A 82 -27.65 2.10 -4.88
CA GLU A 82 -28.26 1.55 -6.08
C GLU A 82 -28.01 2.38 -7.36
N ASN A 83 -27.75 3.67 -7.20
CA ASN A 83 -27.51 4.61 -8.30
C ASN A 83 -26.04 4.68 -8.71
N GLU A 84 -25.20 3.74 -8.20
CA GLU A 84 -23.74 3.72 -8.41
C GLU A 84 -23.02 4.97 -7.88
N ARG A 85 -23.54 5.54 -6.79
CA ARG A 85 -22.92 6.66 -6.09
C ARG A 85 -22.34 6.22 -4.75
N TRP A 86 -21.18 6.74 -4.45
CA TRP A 86 -20.49 6.51 -3.19
C TRP A 86 -20.88 7.55 -2.15
N GLY A 87 -20.99 7.09 -0.92
CA GLY A 87 -21.16 7.89 0.28
C GLY A 87 -20.32 7.33 1.42
N VAL A 88 -20.21 8.05 2.50
CA VAL A 88 -19.47 7.64 3.71
C VAL A 88 -20.48 7.32 4.80
N ILE A 89 -20.25 6.19 5.49
CA ILE A 89 -21.00 5.79 6.67
C ILE A 89 -20.07 5.70 7.90
N ASP A 90 -20.65 5.82 9.08
CA ASP A 90 -19.97 5.53 10.34
C ASP A 90 -20.10 4.05 10.75
N SER A 91 -19.49 3.69 11.88
CA SER A 91 -19.48 2.31 12.40
C SER A 91 -20.86 1.78 12.81
N SER A 92 -21.88 2.63 12.92
CA SER A 92 -23.27 2.24 13.14
C SER A 92 -24.05 2.00 11.84
N GLY A 93 -23.50 2.42 10.70
CA GLY A 93 -24.13 2.43 9.39
C GLY A 93 -24.91 3.71 9.11
N ALA A 94 -24.79 4.75 9.96
CA ALA A 94 -25.40 6.05 9.70
C ALA A 94 -24.61 6.80 8.62
N CYS A 95 -25.35 7.44 7.69
CA CYS A 95 -24.74 8.22 6.61
C CYS A 95 -24.09 9.49 7.16
N ILE A 96 -22.82 9.69 6.82
CA ILE A 96 -22.05 10.91 7.11
C ILE A 96 -22.15 11.88 5.94
N THR A 97 -22.11 11.35 4.70
CA THR A 97 -22.29 12.15 3.48
C THR A 97 -23.44 11.60 2.66
N ASP A 98 -24.00 12.43 1.80
CA ASP A 98 -24.91 11.97 0.76
C ASP A 98 -24.19 11.05 -0.23
N PHE A 99 -24.94 10.22 -0.95
CA PHE A 99 -24.45 9.34 -2.01
C PHE A 99 -24.33 10.12 -3.33
N ILE A 100 -23.28 10.90 -3.44
CA ILE A 100 -23.08 11.82 -4.56
C ILE A 100 -21.75 11.65 -5.28
N PHE A 101 -20.81 10.86 -4.76
CA PHE A 101 -19.44 10.78 -5.31
C PHE A 101 -19.29 9.64 -6.32
N LEU A 102 -18.32 9.80 -7.25
CA LEU A 102 -17.69 8.70 -7.97
C LEU A 102 -16.74 7.96 -7.01
N GLU A 103 -16.04 6.93 -7.47
CA GLU A 103 -15.15 6.15 -6.60
C GLU A 103 -14.06 7.05 -6.00
N PRO A 104 -14.05 7.24 -4.68
CA PRO A 104 -13.08 8.09 -4.00
C PRO A 104 -11.80 7.33 -3.67
N GLU A 105 -10.70 8.05 -3.57
CA GLU A 105 -9.45 7.58 -3.01
C GLU A 105 -9.33 8.02 -1.55
N VAL A 106 -8.98 7.10 -0.65
CA VAL A 106 -8.84 7.37 0.78
C VAL A 106 -7.37 7.32 1.16
N PHE A 107 -6.90 8.36 1.84
CA PHE A 107 -5.52 8.46 2.29
C PHE A 107 -5.48 8.77 3.79
N ARG A 108 -4.50 8.18 4.50
CA ARG A 108 -4.15 8.60 5.86
C ARG A 108 -3.06 9.65 5.80
N MET A 109 -3.23 10.69 6.60
CA MET A 109 -2.11 11.57 6.91
C MET A 109 -1.28 11.00 8.04
N ASP A 110 0.04 11.31 8.06
CA ASP A 110 0.94 10.91 9.14
C ASP A 110 0.52 11.45 10.52
N SER A 111 -0.24 12.53 10.53
CA SER A 111 -0.85 13.10 11.74
C SER A 111 -2.03 12.29 12.30
N GLY A 112 -2.38 11.17 11.68
CA GLY A 112 -3.57 10.38 12.04
C GLY A 112 -4.91 11.00 11.63
N ARG A 113 -4.89 12.12 10.90
CA ARG A 113 -6.12 12.74 10.38
C ARG A 113 -6.57 12.01 9.11
N TRP A 114 -7.80 11.51 9.15
CA TRP A 114 -8.42 10.87 8.00
C TRP A 114 -8.92 11.92 7.02
N ILE A 115 -8.46 11.87 5.79
CA ILE A 115 -8.93 12.69 4.67
C ILE A 115 -9.05 11.83 3.42
N CYS A 116 -9.91 12.23 2.50
CA CYS A 116 -10.09 11.59 1.20
C CYS A 116 -10.19 12.64 0.10
N SER A 117 -9.96 12.20 -1.13
CA SER A 117 -10.07 13.03 -2.32
C SER A 117 -11.16 12.47 -3.25
N PRO A 118 -12.45 12.69 -2.92
CA PRO A 118 -13.55 12.19 -3.74
C PRO A 118 -13.65 12.95 -5.05
N ARG A 119 -14.24 12.27 -6.04
CA ARG A 119 -14.51 12.83 -7.35
C ARG A 119 -15.96 13.23 -7.49
N ASP A 120 -16.21 14.50 -7.84
CA ASP A 120 -17.53 15.03 -8.15
C ASP A 120 -18.06 14.42 -9.47
N PRO A 121 -19.30 13.90 -9.49
CA PRO A 121 -19.84 13.22 -10.67
C PRO A 121 -20.21 14.17 -11.82
N ASP A 122 -20.55 15.41 -11.52
CA ASP A 122 -21.06 16.35 -12.52
C ASP A 122 -19.92 17.03 -13.27
N THR A 123 -18.87 17.41 -12.54
CA THR A 123 -17.68 18.06 -13.12
C THR A 123 -16.56 17.07 -13.46
N GLY A 124 -16.54 15.90 -12.83
CA GLY A 124 -15.46 14.94 -12.91
C GLY A 124 -14.17 15.39 -12.20
N LEU A 125 -14.22 16.46 -11.41
CA LEU A 125 -13.09 17.02 -10.70
C LEU A 125 -13.00 16.48 -9.27
N PHE A 126 -11.79 16.50 -8.72
CA PHE A 126 -11.51 16.05 -7.37
C PHE A 126 -11.52 17.23 -6.40
N GLY A 127 -11.96 16.98 -5.18
CA GLY A 127 -11.83 17.86 -4.03
C GLY A 127 -11.11 17.14 -2.89
N VAL A 128 -11.08 17.76 -1.74
CA VAL A 128 -10.61 17.13 -0.50
C VAL A 128 -11.66 17.35 0.59
N MET A 129 -12.01 16.30 1.30
CA MET A 129 -12.88 16.41 2.47
C MET A 129 -12.32 15.60 3.65
N ASP A 130 -12.73 15.96 4.85
CA ASP A 130 -12.39 15.22 6.05
C ASP A 130 -13.38 14.08 6.34
N ARG A 131 -13.13 13.35 7.42
CA ARG A 131 -13.93 12.20 7.85
C ARG A 131 -15.35 12.58 8.31
N GLU A 132 -15.60 13.83 8.61
CA GLU A 132 -16.90 14.40 8.97
C GLU A 132 -17.70 14.86 7.74
N GLY A 133 -17.13 14.72 6.53
CA GLY A 133 -17.75 15.14 5.27
C GLY A 133 -17.59 16.65 4.98
N VAL A 134 -16.76 17.35 5.75
CA VAL A 134 -16.49 18.77 5.52
C VAL A 134 -15.51 18.93 4.36
N VAL A 135 -15.89 19.70 3.35
CA VAL A 135 -15.03 20.02 2.21
C VAL A 135 -13.91 20.95 2.68
N LEU A 136 -12.67 20.45 2.62
CA LEU A 136 -11.46 21.19 2.98
C LEU A 136 -10.89 21.92 1.78
N LEU A 137 -10.85 21.26 0.61
CA LEU A 137 -10.47 21.87 -0.65
C LEU A 137 -11.59 21.67 -1.68
N PRO A 138 -11.93 22.70 -2.49
CA PRO A 138 -13.03 22.63 -3.44
C PRO A 138 -12.78 21.62 -4.55
N PHE A 139 -13.85 21.19 -5.24
CA PHE A 139 -13.81 20.26 -6.37
C PHE A 139 -13.36 20.97 -7.66
N VAL A 140 -12.08 21.26 -7.77
CA VAL A 140 -11.47 21.99 -8.88
C VAL A 140 -10.24 21.30 -9.47
N PHE A 141 -9.83 20.15 -8.90
CA PHE A 141 -8.60 19.47 -9.29
C PHE A 141 -8.86 18.38 -10.32
N HIS A 142 -7.99 18.25 -11.32
CA HIS A 142 -8.08 17.22 -12.35
C HIS A 142 -7.60 15.83 -11.87
N HIS A 143 -6.93 15.78 -10.72
CA HIS A 143 -6.39 14.56 -10.11
C HIS A 143 -6.68 14.55 -8.62
N SER A 144 -6.67 13.36 -8.02
CA SER A 144 -6.77 13.23 -6.57
C SER A 144 -5.61 13.95 -5.87
N VAL A 145 -5.91 14.59 -4.75
CA VAL A 145 -4.95 15.36 -3.96
C VAL A 145 -4.52 14.52 -2.77
N THR A 146 -3.24 14.17 -2.73
CA THR A 146 -2.66 13.32 -1.68
C THR A 146 -1.74 14.13 -0.80
N PHE A 147 -2.02 14.13 0.49
CA PHE A 147 -1.19 14.78 1.50
C PHE A 147 -0.18 13.82 2.09
N HIS A 148 1.04 14.30 2.26
CA HIS A 148 2.13 13.64 2.95
C HIS A 148 2.78 14.65 3.87
N GLU A 149 2.89 14.31 5.16
CA GLU A 149 3.41 15.21 6.19
C GLU A 149 2.71 16.58 6.21
N GLY A 150 1.40 16.60 5.93
CA GLY A 150 0.59 17.80 5.92
C GLY A 150 0.73 18.70 4.68
N LEU A 151 1.46 18.26 3.66
CA LEU A 151 1.64 18.97 2.38
C LEU A 151 1.25 18.10 1.20
N ALA A 152 0.61 18.70 0.21
CA ALA A 152 0.30 18.06 -1.07
C ALA A 152 0.94 18.81 -2.23
N PRO A 153 1.57 18.12 -3.20
CA PRO A 153 1.97 18.76 -4.45
C PRO A 153 0.74 19.12 -5.27
N LEU A 154 0.63 20.38 -5.66
CA LEU A 154 -0.49 20.88 -6.45
C LEU A 154 0.01 21.63 -7.68
N GLN A 155 -0.56 21.30 -8.84
CA GLN A 155 -0.19 21.93 -10.10
C GLN A 155 -1.08 23.13 -10.41
N THR A 156 -0.45 24.28 -10.72
CA THR A 156 -1.09 25.47 -11.24
C THR A 156 -0.28 26.01 -12.41
N ASP A 157 -0.94 26.28 -13.54
CA ASP A 157 -0.31 26.78 -14.77
C ASP A 157 0.89 25.93 -15.26
N GLY A 158 0.77 24.61 -15.07
CA GLY A 158 1.79 23.63 -15.50
C GLY A 158 2.94 23.43 -14.51
N LEU A 159 3.03 24.19 -13.43
CA LEU A 159 4.04 24.06 -12.40
C LEU A 159 3.44 23.56 -11.09
N PHE A 160 4.21 22.75 -10.35
CA PHE A 160 3.87 22.26 -9.02
C PHE A 160 4.42 23.17 -7.94
N GLY A 161 3.60 23.47 -6.95
CA GLY A 161 3.95 23.97 -5.64
C GLY A 161 3.46 23.01 -4.57
N TYR A 162 3.50 23.43 -3.32
CA TYR A 162 2.98 22.62 -2.21
C TYR A 162 1.98 23.42 -1.37
N VAL A 163 0.83 22.84 -1.17
CA VAL A 163 -0.25 23.41 -0.38
C VAL A 163 -0.42 22.68 0.95
N ASP A 164 -0.86 23.43 1.97
CA ASP A 164 -1.36 22.87 3.21
C ASP A 164 -2.81 22.38 3.06
N ILE A 165 -3.36 21.79 4.12
CA ILE A 165 -4.74 21.28 4.15
C ILE A 165 -5.80 22.40 4.02
N SER A 166 -5.44 23.67 4.21
CA SER A 166 -6.31 24.83 4.02
C SER A 166 -6.25 25.38 2.59
N GLY A 167 -5.41 24.78 1.72
CA GLY A 167 -5.21 25.20 0.34
C GLY A 167 -4.24 26.36 0.14
N ASN A 168 -3.53 26.79 1.20
CA ASN A 168 -2.53 27.82 1.08
C ASN A 168 -1.23 27.27 0.53
N PHE A 169 -0.64 27.90 -0.49
CA PHE A 169 0.70 27.55 -0.93
C PHE A 169 1.71 27.94 0.16
N LEU A 170 2.42 26.91 0.68
CA LEU A 170 3.62 27.10 1.52
C LEU A 170 4.88 27.18 0.65
N ILE A 171 4.83 26.55 -0.51
CA ILE A 171 5.86 26.66 -1.54
C ILE A 171 5.14 26.97 -2.85
N ASP A 172 5.40 28.14 -3.40
CA ASP A 172 4.77 28.61 -4.63
C ASP A 172 5.06 27.68 -5.82
N PRO A 173 4.16 27.60 -6.82
CA PRO A 173 4.36 26.80 -8.02
C PRO A 173 5.62 27.21 -8.77
N ALA A 174 6.63 26.34 -8.79
CA ALA A 174 7.92 26.58 -9.40
C ALA A 174 8.53 25.35 -10.09
N PHE A 175 7.97 24.16 -9.87
CA PHE A 175 8.58 22.91 -10.30
C PHE A 175 7.74 22.23 -11.37
N PRO A 176 8.29 21.85 -12.52
CA PRO A 176 7.62 21.03 -13.55
C PRO A 176 7.20 19.64 -13.03
N PHE A 177 7.86 19.14 -11.99
CA PHE A 177 7.48 17.93 -11.26
C PHE A 177 7.79 18.08 -9.77
N ALA A 178 6.88 17.60 -8.92
CA ALA A 178 7.04 17.54 -7.47
C ALA A 178 6.55 16.21 -6.92
N GLY A 179 7.40 15.53 -6.15
CA GLY A 179 7.06 14.32 -5.41
C GLY A 179 6.48 14.65 -4.04
N PRO A 180 5.98 13.65 -3.31
CA PRO A 180 5.49 13.84 -1.95
C PRO A 180 6.63 14.18 -0.99
N PHE A 181 6.31 14.90 0.08
CA PHE A 181 7.20 15.04 1.22
C PHE A 181 7.33 13.69 1.97
N SER A 182 8.54 13.36 2.32
CA SER A 182 8.83 12.20 3.17
C SER A 182 10.06 12.51 4.02
N GLU A 183 9.94 12.34 5.32
CA GLU A 183 10.98 12.67 6.31
C GLU A 183 11.48 14.12 6.21
N GLY A 184 10.56 15.05 5.91
CA GLY A 184 10.80 16.50 5.86
C GLY A 184 11.40 17.02 4.57
N ILE A 185 11.62 16.18 3.56
CA ILE A 185 12.15 16.60 2.24
C ILE A 185 11.36 16.00 1.09
N ALA A 186 11.34 16.68 -0.05
CA ALA A 186 10.64 16.23 -1.25
C ALA A 186 11.54 16.34 -2.48
N GLY A 187 11.46 15.32 -3.35
CA GLY A 187 12.15 15.34 -4.63
C GLY A 187 11.41 16.22 -5.64
N VAL A 188 12.10 17.17 -6.26
CA VAL A 188 11.57 18.01 -7.34
C VAL A 188 12.47 17.90 -8.57
N ARG A 189 11.86 17.86 -9.76
CA ARG A 189 12.61 17.70 -11.01
C ARG A 189 11.78 18.10 -12.22
N PHE A 190 12.45 18.22 -13.37
CA PHE A 190 11.86 18.66 -14.62
C PHE A 190 11.34 17.55 -15.52
N SER A 191 11.64 16.27 -15.23
CA SER A 191 11.15 15.11 -15.97
C SER A 191 10.61 14.02 -15.03
N ARG A 192 9.69 13.19 -15.53
CA ARG A 192 9.10 12.06 -14.77
C ARG A 192 10.16 10.98 -14.46
N PRO A 193 10.18 10.42 -13.25
CA PRO A 193 10.97 9.23 -12.95
C PRO A 193 10.46 8.05 -13.78
N THR A 194 11.35 7.24 -14.33
CA THR A 194 11.01 6.03 -15.10
C THR A 194 10.57 4.86 -14.22
N VAL A 195 10.91 4.89 -12.93
CA VAL A 195 10.73 3.80 -11.94
C VAL A 195 9.29 3.67 -11.40
N TRP A 196 8.43 4.67 -11.64
CA TRP A 196 7.03 4.65 -11.14
C TRP A 196 6.10 3.76 -11.99
N ARG A 197 6.64 2.84 -12.77
CA ARG A 197 5.85 2.15 -13.77
C ARG A 197 4.80 1.20 -13.22
N ASP A 198 5.00 0.55 -12.08
CA ASP A 198 4.08 -0.51 -11.64
C ASP A 198 4.08 -0.77 -10.12
N ASP A 199 4.15 0.29 -9.28
CA ASP A 199 3.85 0.11 -7.87
C ASP A 199 2.32 0.04 -7.70
N PRO A 200 1.75 -1.14 -7.37
CA PRO A 200 0.31 -1.28 -7.16
C PRO A 200 -0.20 -0.52 -5.93
N TYR A 201 0.69 0.00 -5.09
CA TYR A 201 0.36 0.80 -3.90
C TYR A 201 0.69 2.28 -4.04
N SER A 202 1.35 2.69 -5.13
CA SER A 202 1.37 4.10 -5.49
C SER A 202 -0.03 4.45 -6.00
N PRO A 203 -0.75 5.43 -5.41
CA PRO A 203 -1.96 5.93 -6.02
C PRO A 203 -1.59 6.26 -7.46
N ARG A 204 -2.28 5.66 -8.43
CA ARG A 204 -2.04 5.90 -9.84
C ARG A 204 -2.18 7.39 -10.07
N LEU A 205 -1.09 8.13 -10.01
CA LEU A 205 -0.99 9.45 -10.58
C LEU A 205 -1.14 9.27 -12.09
N ALA A 206 -2.39 9.13 -12.54
CA ALA A 206 -2.77 9.14 -13.94
C ALA A 206 -2.55 10.57 -14.44
N LEU A 207 -1.29 10.90 -14.70
CA LEU A 207 -0.98 12.13 -15.40
C LEU A 207 -1.32 11.92 -16.88
N PRO A 208 -2.05 12.84 -17.52
CA PRO A 208 -2.38 12.72 -18.93
C PRO A 208 -1.09 12.67 -19.77
N ARG A 209 -1.12 11.91 -20.87
CA ARG A 209 -0.09 11.98 -21.91
C ARG A 209 -0.05 13.42 -22.44
N LEU A 210 0.89 14.23 -21.96
CA LEU A 210 1.20 15.50 -22.58
C LEU A 210 1.77 15.22 -23.97
N ALA A 211 1.19 15.90 -24.97
CA ALA A 211 1.68 15.92 -26.35
C ALA A 211 3.16 16.32 -26.36
N MET A 212 3.93 15.74 -27.29
CA MET A 212 5.33 16.03 -27.52
C MET A 212 5.54 17.55 -27.67
N ALA A 213 6.13 18.16 -26.66
CA ALA A 213 6.59 19.53 -26.70
C ALA A 213 8.01 19.60 -27.30
N ALA A 214 8.36 20.75 -27.83
CA ALA A 214 9.64 21.08 -28.46
C ALA A 214 10.87 20.74 -27.58
N PRO A 215 12.10 20.66 -28.14
CA PRO A 215 13.29 20.30 -27.37
C PRO A 215 13.49 21.28 -26.21
N GLU A 216 13.43 20.75 -25.00
CA GLU A 216 13.54 21.52 -23.77
C GLU A 216 14.99 22.03 -23.57
N PRO A 217 15.18 23.24 -22.99
CA PRO A 217 16.49 23.68 -22.56
C PRO A 217 17.08 22.72 -21.51
N PRO A 218 18.42 22.66 -21.34
CA PRO A 218 19.02 21.74 -20.37
C PRO A 218 18.41 21.96 -18.98
N SER A 219 17.73 20.95 -18.51
CA SER A 219 16.97 20.98 -17.24
C SER A 219 17.94 21.17 -16.08
N PRO A 220 17.66 22.02 -15.10
CA PRO A 220 18.41 22.03 -13.84
C PRO A 220 18.35 20.64 -13.19
N SER A 221 19.45 20.25 -12.55
CA SER A 221 19.61 18.95 -11.93
C SER A 221 18.44 18.61 -11.00
N PRO A 222 17.99 17.35 -10.97
CA PRO A 222 17.04 16.89 -9.97
C PRO A 222 17.57 17.19 -8.56
N ARG A 223 16.70 17.65 -7.67
CA ARG A 223 17.11 18.08 -6.33
C ARG A 223 16.05 17.73 -5.30
N PHE A 224 16.47 17.67 -4.05
CA PHE A 224 15.58 17.62 -2.89
C PHE A 224 15.47 19.01 -2.26
N ILE A 225 14.24 19.33 -1.86
CA ILE A 225 13.92 20.57 -1.15
C ILE A 225 13.36 20.24 0.24
N ASP A 226 13.56 21.16 1.17
CA ASP A 226 12.91 21.14 2.48
C ASP A 226 11.51 21.78 2.42
N ARG A 227 10.84 21.84 3.57
CA ARG A 227 9.49 22.42 3.71
C ARG A 227 9.43 23.94 3.46
N THR A 228 10.57 24.63 3.36
CA THR A 228 10.64 26.05 2.99
C THR A 228 10.82 26.25 1.49
N GLY A 229 10.99 25.17 0.71
CA GLY A 229 11.34 25.19 -0.71
C GLY A 229 12.84 25.36 -0.97
N SER A 230 13.66 25.40 0.07
CA SER A 230 15.11 25.51 -0.05
C SER A 230 15.75 24.20 -0.47
N THR A 231 16.71 24.25 -1.40
CA THR A 231 17.44 23.06 -1.84
C THR A 231 18.27 22.48 -0.71
N VAL A 232 18.02 21.20 -0.40
CA VAL A 232 18.82 20.43 0.57
C VAL A 232 20.06 19.86 -0.12
N PHE A 233 19.88 19.20 -1.27
CA PHE A 233 20.97 18.72 -2.12
C PHE A 233 20.49 18.53 -3.56
N GLU A 234 21.44 18.54 -4.50
CA GLU A 234 21.25 18.14 -5.89
C GLU A 234 21.87 16.77 -6.13
N HIS A 235 21.39 16.05 -7.13
CA HIS A 235 21.89 14.71 -7.44
C HIS A 235 21.95 14.46 -8.94
N GLY A 236 22.83 13.52 -9.35
CA GLY A 236 22.99 13.06 -10.74
C GLY A 236 22.37 11.69 -10.99
N PHE A 237 21.34 11.28 -10.22
CA PHE A 237 20.65 10.01 -10.42
C PHE A 237 19.47 10.18 -11.39
N ALA A 238 19.20 9.15 -12.19
CA ALA A 238 18.07 9.12 -13.12
C ALA A 238 16.74 9.26 -12.39
N SER A 239 16.62 8.64 -11.23
CA SER A 239 15.46 8.76 -10.35
C SER A 239 15.84 8.58 -8.88
N VAL A 240 15.01 9.16 -8.00
CA VAL A 240 15.09 8.96 -6.55
C VAL A 240 13.68 8.80 -6.02
N LEU A 241 13.46 7.74 -5.21
CA LEU A 241 12.19 7.50 -4.53
C LEU A 241 12.11 8.30 -3.22
N PRO A 242 10.92 8.47 -2.63
CA PRO A 242 10.78 9.09 -1.32
C PRO A 242 11.63 8.40 -0.26
N PHE A 243 12.04 9.17 0.74
CA PHE A 243 12.80 8.63 1.87
C PHE A 243 11.92 7.71 2.73
N CYS A 244 12.51 6.62 3.17
CA CYS A 244 11.87 5.67 4.09
C CYS A 244 12.93 5.15 5.07
N TYR A 245 12.68 5.34 6.36
CA TYR A 245 13.65 5.01 7.41
C TYR A 245 15.04 5.61 7.20
N GLY A 246 15.10 6.87 6.73
CA GLY A 246 16.33 7.64 6.54
C GLY A 246 17.15 7.32 5.30
N LEU A 247 16.64 6.47 4.42
CA LEU A 247 17.28 6.13 3.14
C LEU A 247 16.29 6.27 1.98
N ALA A 248 16.79 6.68 0.82
CA ALA A 248 16.04 6.73 -0.44
C ALA A 248 16.69 5.84 -1.48
N ILE A 249 15.87 5.16 -2.28
CA ILE A 249 16.35 4.39 -3.43
C ILE A 249 16.70 5.34 -4.55
N VAL A 250 17.86 5.13 -5.18
CA VAL A 250 18.33 5.86 -6.33
C VAL A 250 18.60 4.93 -7.50
N GLU A 251 18.39 5.45 -8.73
CA GLU A 251 18.73 4.75 -9.97
C GLU A 251 19.88 5.49 -10.67
N ALA A 252 20.94 4.76 -10.97
CA ALA A 252 22.08 5.32 -11.73
C ALA A 252 21.72 5.52 -13.21
N GLU A 253 22.07 6.68 -13.77
CA GLU A 253 21.76 7.06 -15.16
C GLU A 253 22.38 6.14 -16.20
N ASP A 254 23.60 5.68 -15.95
CA ASP A 254 24.43 4.91 -16.90
C ASP A 254 24.06 3.44 -16.93
N THR A 255 23.67 2.86 -15.79
CA THR A 255 23.48 1.41 -15.62
C THR A 255 22.04 1.01 -15.34
N GLY A 256 21.16 1.94 -14.94
CA GLY A 256 19.82 1.66 -14.45
C GLY A 256 19.83 0.79 -13.16
N ARG A 257 20.97 0.75 -12.45
CA ARG A 257 21.09 0.02 -11.21
C ARG A 257 20.60 0.84 -10.04
N LEU A 258 20.06 0.15 -9.05
CA LEU A 258 19.51 0.75 -7.84
C LEU A 258 20.52 0.71 -6.69
N GLY A 259 20.54 1.76 -5.92
CA GLY A 259 21.34 1.96 -4.71
C GLY A 259 20.57 2.74 -3.68
N PHE A 260 21.24 3.20 -2.64
CA PHE A 260 20.61 3.97 -1.56
C PHE A 260 21.46 5.19 -1.19
N ILE A 261 20.79 6.30 -0.96
CA ILE A 261 21.35 7.55 -0.43
C ILE A 261 20.75 7.87 0.92
N ASP A 262 21.49 8.60 1.73
CA ASP A 262 20.98 9.22 2.96
C ASP A 262 20.35 10.60 2.69
N ARG A 263 19.85 11.26 3.75
CA ARG A 263 19.19 12.57 3.65
C ARG A 263 20.13 13.74 3.29
N THR A 264 21.44 13.50 3.25
CA THR A 264 22.42 14.48 2.74
C THR A 264 22.70 14.32 1.26
N GLY A 265 22.13 13.30 0.62
CA GLY A 265 22.40 12.92 -0.77
C GLY A 265 23.64 12.04 -0.94
N THR A 266 24.25 11.61 0.18
CA THR A 266 25.43 10.75 0.16
C THR A 266 25.03 9.31 -0.12
N ALA A 267 25.69 8.66 -1.09
CA ALA A 267 25.44 7.26 -1.38
C ALA A 267 25.96 6.37 -0.26
N VAL A 268 25.01 5.78 0.50
CA VAL A 268 25.29 4.78 1.54
C VAL A 268 25.56 3.43 0.89
N ILE A 269 24.77 3.07 -0.12
CA ILE A 269 24.97 1.86 -0.90
C ILE A 269 25.03 2.25 -2.37
N GLN A 270 26.17 2.03 -3.00
CA GLN A 270 26.38 2.36 -4.41
C GLN A 270 25.40 1.58 -5.30
N PRO A 271 24.89 2.19 -6.39
CA PRO A 271 23.99 1.52 -7.33
C PRO A 271 24.58 0.25 -7.92
N ARG A 272 24.00 -0.91 -7.56
CA ARG A 272 24.43 -2.21 -8.05
C ARG A 272 23.28 -3.21 -8.22
N PHE A 273 22.13 -2.96 -7.59
CA PHE A 273 21.01 -3.87 -7.60
C PHE A 273 20.15 -3.73 -8.85
N LYS A 274 19.53 -4.82 -9.30
CA LYS A 274 18.55 -4.81 -10.40
C LYS A 274 17.17 -4.40 -9.93
N GLU A 275 16.86 -4.75 -8.69
CA GLU A 275 15.57 -4.54 -8.07
C GLU A 275 15.75 -4.36 -6.57
N VAL A 276 14.90 -3.55 -5.98
CA VAL A 276 14.70 -3.41 -4.54
C VAL A 276 13.25 -3.69 -4.27
N VAL A 277 12.98 -4.66 -3.40
CA VAL A 277 11.62 -5.07 -3.09
C VAL A 277 10.94 -4.02 -2.22
N HIS A 278 9.70 -3.64 -2.55
CA HIS A 278 8.79 -2.81 -1.74
C HIS A 278 9.31 -1.44 -1.29
N GLY A 279 10.07 -0.78 -2.13
CA GLY A 279 10.45 0.60 -1.84
C GLY A 279 11.58 0.75 -0.82
N GLY A 280 12.26 -0.34 -0.40
CA GLY A 280 13.48 -0.21 0.37
C GLY A 280 13.53 -0.97 1.68
N PHE A 281 14.02 -0.30 2.73
CA PHE A 281 14.21 -0.92 4.03
C PHE A 281 12.90 -1.05 4.82
N PHE A 282 12.75 -2.19 5.50
CA PHE A 282 11.70 -2.42 6.48
C PHE A 282 12.06 -1.78 7.83
N GLY A 283 11.06 -1.64 8.71
CA GLY A 283 11.27 -1.17 10.08
C GLY A 283 12.30 -1.96 10.88
N SER A 284 12.51 -3.24 10.52
CA SER A 284 13.57 -4.11 11.07
C SER A 284 14.99 -3.75 10.64
N GLY A 285 15.18 -2.79 9.72
CA GLY A 285 16.50 -2.35 9.24
C GLY A 285 17.12 -3.21 8.14
N VAL A 286 16.32 -4.07 7.49
CA VAL A 286 16.75 -4.93 6.40
C VAL A 286 15.99 -4.62 5.12
N ALA A 287 16.53 -5.01 3.96
CA ALA A 287 15.89 -4.88 2.65
C ALA A 287 16.15 -6.13 1.80
N PHE A 288 15.19 -6.50 0.95
CA PHE A 288 15.40 -7.49 -0.09
C PHE A 288 15.79 -6.81 -1.40
N VAL A 289 16.88 -7.28 -1.98
CA VAL A 289 17.44 -6.75 -3.22
C VAL A 289 17.74 -7.87 -4.21
N LEU A 290 17.61 -7.58 -5.51
CA LEU A 290 18.01 -8.50 -6.57
C LEU A 290 19.34 -8.02 -7.19
N GLU A 291 20.44 -8.69 -6.90
CA GLU A 291 21.74 -8.32 -7.47
C GLU A 291 22.06 -9.10 -8.74
N LYS A 292 22.06 -10.41 -8.70
CA LYS A 292 22.36 -11.30 -9.85
C LYS A 292 21.11 -11.99 -10.37
N LYS A 293 20.76 -13.13 -9.79
CA LYS A 293 19.59 -13.96 -10.14
C LYS A 293 18.77 -14.37 -8.93
N ARG A 294 19.20 -13.99 -7.73
CA ARG A 294 18.55 -14.33 -6.47
C ARG A 294 18.33 -13.06 -5.65
N TYR A 295 17.25 -13.05 -4.91
CA TYR A 295 17.00 -12.02 -3.91
C TYR A 295 17.89 -12.23 -2.70
N GLU A 296 18.52 -11.18 -2.26
CA GLU A 296 19.42 -11.16 -1.12
C GLU A 296 18.83 -10.26 -0.03
N LEU A 297 18.94 -10.69 1.22
CA LEU A 297 18.59 -9.88 2.38
C LEU A 297 19.84 -9.10 2.80
N ILE A 298 19.74 -7.78 2.84
CA ILE A 298 20.84 -6.89 3.20
C ILE A 298 20.53 -6.03 4.42
N ASN A 299 21.56 -5.63 5.14
CA ASN A 299 21.49 -4.62 6.18
C ASN A 299 21.62 -3.20 5.60
N ARG A 300 21.51 -2.18 6.44
CA ARG A 300 21.59 -0.76 6.03
C ARG A 300 22.96 -0.33 5.48
N ALA A 301 24.03 -1.08 5.73
CA ALA A 301 25.34 -0.86 5.13
C ALA A 301 25.47 -1.52 3.74
N GLY A 302 24.49 -2.30 3.34
CA GLY A 302 24.50 -3.04 2.09
C GLY A 302 25.16 -4.41 2.20
N ASP A 303 25.53 -4.82 3.42
CA ASP A 303 26.10 -6.16 3.62
C ASP A 303 25.01 -7.20 3.59
N ARG A 304 25.31 -8.30 2.94
CA ARG A 304 24.44 -9.47 2.87
C ARG A 304 24.34 -10.15 4.24
N ILE A 305 23.12 -10.44 4.67
CA ILE A 305 22.83 -11.05 5.98
C ILE A 305 22.83 -12.58 5.85
N GLU A 306 22.09 -13.13 4.89
CA GLU A 306 21.97 -14.58 4.67
C GLU A 306 23.10 -15.13 3.77
N ARG A 307 23.28 -16.48 3.78
CA ARG A 307 24.37 -17.13 3.02
C ARG A 307 24.03 -17.47 1.57
N GLN A 308 22.76 -17.67 1.22
CA GLN A 308 22.38 -18.26 -0.07
C GLN A 308 21.43 -17.41 -0.95
N GLY A 309 20.68 -16.47 -0.40
CA GLY A 309 19.63 -15.74 -1.10
C GLY A 309 18.45 -16.61 -1.51
N TYR A 310 17.40 -15.98 -2.03
CA TYR A 310 16.10 -16.60 -2.30
C TYR A 310 15.74 -16.49 -3.79
N SER A 311 14.92 -17.42 -4.29
CA SER A 311 14.48 -17.38 -5.70
C SER A 311 13.36 -16.37 -5.92
N ARG A 312 12.49 -16.17 -4.92
CA ARG A 312 11.44 -15.14 -4.89
C ARG A 312 11.23 -14.66 -3.46
N VAL A 313 10.63 -13.48 -3.33
CA VAL A 313 10.17 -12.91 -2.07
C VAL A 313 8.70 -12.57 -2.24
N TYR A 314 7.86 -12.95 -1.26
CA TYR A 314 6.47 -12.54 -1.26
C TYR A 314 6.37 -11.03 -0.94
N TYR A 315 5.48 -10.35 -1.64
CA TYR A 315 5.27 -8.92 -1.45
C TYR A 315 4.73 -8.61 -0.05
N VAL A 316 5.59 -8.03 0.81
CA VAL A 316 5.24 -7.66 2.19
C VAL A 316 4.72 -6.24 2.21
N THR A 317 3.49 -6.04 2.66
CA THR A 317 2.85 -4.71 2.74
C THR A 317 2.64 -4.20 4.17
N SER A 318 2.98 -4.98 5.21
CA SER A 318 2.83 -4.53 6.60
C SER A 318 4.17 -4.40 7.30
N PHE A 319 4.31 -3.32 8.05
CA PHE A 319 5.53 -2.92 8.76
C PHE A 319 5.72 -3.61 10.12
N ASP A 320 4.76 -4.43 10.56
CA ASP A 320 4.73 -5.01 11.91
C ASP A 320 5.26 -6.44 11.99
N ASP A 321 5.47 -7.11 10.85
CA ASP A 321 5.92 -8.50 10.85
C ASP A 321 7.44 -8.62 10.69
N THR A 322 8.04 -9.38 11.59
CA THR A 322 9.47 -9.69 11.58
C THR A 322 9.79 -10.95 10.77
N LEU A 323 8.78 -11.58 10.16
CA LEU A 323 8.91 -12.78 9.33
C LEU A 323 8.57 -12.46 7.88
N PHE A 324 9.45 -12.87 7.00
CA PHE A 324 9.34 -12.66 5.55
C PHE A 324 9.07 -13.99 4.84
N CYS A 325 8.02 -14.02 4.02
CA CYS A 325 7.70 -15.17 3.19
C CYS A 325 8.62 -15.18 1.96
N VAL A 326 9.41 -16.22 1.83
CA VAL A 326 10.41 -16.37 0.74
C VAL A 326 10.31 -17.74 0.09
N TYR A 327 10.62 -17.78 -1.21
CA TYR A 327 10.59 -19.01 -2.01
C TYR A 327 11.99 -19.49 -2.27
N ASP A 328 12.27 -20.72 -1.87
CA ASP A 328 13.53 -21.39 -2.17
C ASP A 328 13.33 -22.89 -2.40
N GLN A 329 14.15 -23.49 -3.25
CA GLN A 329 14.13 -24.92 -3.60
C GLN A 329 12.76 -25.45 -4.06
N GLY A 330 11.90 -24.60 -4.61
CA GLY A 330 10.61 -25.02 -5.14
C GLY A 330 9.43 -24.79 -4.16
N LEU A 331 9.67 -24.35 -2.94
CA LEU A 331 8.68 -24.20 -1.89
C LEU A 331 8.82 -22.85 -1.16
N TRP A 332 7.74 -22.42 -0.51
CA TRP A 332 7.71 -21.25 0.36
C TRP A 332 8.03 -21.62 1.81
N GLY A 333 8.76 -20.74 2.47
CA GLY A 333 9.04 -20.78 3.89
C GLY A 333 9.13 -19.36 4.47
N PHE A 334 9.51 -19.23 5.73
CA PHE A 334 9.55 -17.93 6.39
C PHE A 334 10.90 -17.73 7.09
N VAL A 335 11.50 -16.56 6.87
CA VAL A 335 12.76 -16.16 7.48
C VAL A 335 12.57 -14.91 8.35
N ASN A 336 13.40 -14.79 9.37
CA ASN A 336 13.46 -13.60 10.21
C ASN A 336 14.37 -12.52 9.62
N SER A 337 14.51 -11.39 10.29
CA SER A 337 15.38 -10.27 9.86
C SER A 337 16.88 -10.59 9.93
N HIS A 338 17.28 -11.72 10.51
CA HIS A 338 18.67 -12.22 10.50
C HIS A 338 18.93 -13.18 9.36
N GLY A 339 17.90 -13.50 8.55
CA GLY A 339 17.98 -14.44 7.44
C GLY A 339 17.91 -15.90 7.87
N ASP A 340 17.60 -16.16 9.15
CA ASP A 340 17.43 -17.52 9.65
C ASP A 340 16.02 -18.02 9.36
N TRP A 341 15.92 -19.32 9.01
CA TRP A 341 14.62 -19.97 8.84
C TRP A 341 13.91 -20.12 10.18
N GLU A 342 12.74 -19.49 10.30
CA GLU A 342 11.78 -19.76 11.37
C GLU A 342 10.86 -20.92 10.97
N ILE A 343 10.51 -20.97 9.68
CA ILE A 343 9.75 -22.06 9.08
C ILE A 343 10.45 -22.45 7.78
N GLU A 344 11.05 -23.65 7.75
CA GLU A 344 11.72 -24.20 6.57
C GLU A 344 10.78 -24.28 5.36
N PRO A 345 11.30 -24.16 4.12
CA PRO A 345 10.49 -24.26 2.90
C PRO A 345 9.75 -25.58 2.82
N ARG A 346 8.42 -25.53 2.83
CA ARG A 346 7.56 -26.70 2.70
C ARG A 346 6.21 -26.42 2.08
N PHE A 347 5.84 -25.16 1.91
CA PHE A 347 4.54 -24.77 1.40
C PHE A 347 4.57 -24.60 -0.12
N GLU A 348 3.51 -25.06 -0.81
CA GLU A 348 3.28 -24.82 -2.24
C GLU A 348 2.95 -23.34 -2.49
N ASP A 349 2.25 -22.70 -1.54
CA ASP A 349 1.93 -21.28 -1.54
C ASP A 349 1.92 -20.75 -0.10
N GLY A 350 2.20 -19.46 0.05
CA GLY A 350 2.23 -18.81 1.36
C GLY A 350 2.03 -17.31 1.24
N THR A 351 1.37 -16.76 2.24
CA THR A 351 1.17 -15.30 2.36
C THR A 351 2.01 -14.75 3.52
N ARG A 352 1.94 -13.44 3.72
CA ARG A 352 2.52 -12.79 4.91
C ARG A 352 1.77 -13.19 6.18
N PHE A 353 2.43 -13.07 7.32
CA PHE A 353 1.77 -13.12 8.62
C PHE A 353 0.85 -11.90 8.79
N HIS A 354 -0.36 -12.16 9.24
CA HIS A 354 -1.34 -11.14 9.61
C HIS A 354 -1.88 -11.48 11.00
N HIS A 355 -1.60 -10.61 11.97
CA HIS A 355 -1.95 -10.82 13.38
C HIS A 355 -1.56 -12.21 13.93
N GLY A 356 -0.36 -12.67 13.59
CA GLY A 356 0.23 -13.89 14.15
C GLY A 356 -0.04 -15.17 13.36
N LEU A 357 -0.86 -15.14 12.31
CA LEU A 357 -1.11 -16.28 11.41
C LEU A 357 -0.79 -15.95 9.95
N ALA A 358 -0.31 -16.93 9.20
CA ALA A 358 -0.12 -16.86 7.76
C ALA A 358 -0.97 -17.90 7.04
N GLU A 359 -1.64 -17.50 5.96
CA GLU A 359 -2.32 -18.44 5.08
C GLU A 359 -1.29 -19.17 4.23
N VAL A 360 -1.40 -20.50 4.17
CA VAL A 360 -0.47 -21.37 3.42
C VAL A 360 -1.24 -22.49 2.73
N SER A 361 -0.63 -23.04 1.66
CA SER A 361 -1.03 -24.31 1.10
C SER A 361 0.15 -25.28 1.08
N GLU A 362 -0.12 -26.55 1.38
CA GLU A 362 0.88 -27.61 1.49
C GLU A 362 0.34 -28.92 0.95
N ASN A 363 1.18 -29.67 0.22
CA ASN A 363 0.81 -31.00 -0.22
C ASN A 363 1.13 -32.02 0.89
N LEU A 364 0.10 -32.53 1.53
CA LEU A 364 0.21 -33.54 2.57
C LEU A 364 -0.31 -34.89 2.07
N ASN A 365 0.61 -35.84 1.88
CA ASN A 365 0.30 -37.20 1.41
C ASN A 365 -0.49 -37.23 0.08
N GLY A 366 -0.14 -36.34 -0.86
CA GLY A 366 -0.78 -36.26 -2.17
C GLY A 366 -2.11 -35.48 -2.21
N ARG A 367 -2.49 -34.84 -1.12
CA ARG A 367 -3.64 -33.94 -1.04
C ARG A 367 -3.19 -32.52 -0.76
N LEU A 368 -3.68 -31.57 -1.54
CA LEU A 368 -3.47 -30.15 -1.28
C LEU A 368 -4.29 -29.75 -0.05
N CYS A 369 -3.61 -29.24 0.98
CA CYS A 369 -4.22 -28.69 2.17
C CYS A 369 -3.99 -27.18 2.18
N ARG A 370 -5.03 -26.40 2.47
CA ARG A 370 -4.93 -24.95 2.71
C ARG A 370 -5.32 -24.64 4.14
N GLY A 371 -4.69 -23.68 4.75
CA GLY A 371 -5.02 -23.29 6.11
C GLY A 371 -4.14 -22.18 6.65
N TYR A 372 -4.23 -21.99 7.94
CA TYR A 372 -3.45 -21.00 8.67
C TYR A 372 -2.42 -21.68 9.56
N VAL A 373 -1.19 -21.18 9.51
CA VAL A 373 -0.11 -21.59 10.42
C VAL A 373 0.27 -20.45 11.35
N ASN A 374 0.65 -20.80 12.59
CA ASN A 374 1.23 -19.88 13.54
C ASN A 374 2.73 -19.64 13.23
N ARG A 375 3.40 -18.81 14.05
CA ARG A 375 4.83 -18.47 13.86
C ARG A 375 5.79 -19.65 14.02
N SER A 376 5.39 -20.73 14.68
CA SER A 376 6.17 -21.98 14.76
C SER A 376 5.92 -22.91 13.56
N GLY A 377 5.04 -22.51 12.64
CA GLY A 377 4.69 -23.31 11.47
C GLY A 377 3.65 -24.40 11.74
N GLU A 378 3.05 -24.42 12.92
CA GLU A 378 1.99 -25.36 13.26
C GLU A 378 0.65 -24.90 12.68
N TYR A 379 -0.12 -25.84 12.10
CA TYR A 379 -1.46 -25.52 11.63
C TYR A 379 -2.41 -25.25 12.79
N VAL A 380 -2.99 -24.06 12.77
CA VAL A 380 -4.10 -23.67 13.63
C VAL A 380 -5.43 -24.09 13.01
N TYR A 381 -5.57 -23.87 11.71
CA TYR A 381 -6.71 -24.33 10.91
C TYR A 381 -6.19 -24.97 9.61
N ARG A 382 -6.81 -26.08 9.20
CA ARG A 382 -6.44 -26.77 7.97
C ARG A 382 -7.64 -27.45 7.34
N LYS A 383 -7.74 -27.31 6.02
CA LYS A 383 -8.71 -28.00 5.19
C LYS A 383 -8.00 -28.71 4.03
N ALA A 384 -8.38 -29.93 3.74
CA ALA A 384 -7.88 -30.69 2.57
C ALA A 384 -8.85 -30.52 1.40
N PHE A 385 -8.32 -30.46 0.19
CA PHE A 385 -9.05 -30.32 -1.08
C PHE A 385 -8.82 -31.54 -1.96
#